data_294e61599cddc1143f5af64c27f0c833
#
_entry.id   294e61599cddc1143f5af64c27f0c833
#
_cell.length_a   1.000
_cell.length_b   1.000
_cell.length_c   1.000
_cell.angle_alpha   90.00
_cell.angle_beta   90.00
_cell.angle_gamma   90.00
#
_symmetry.space_group_name_H-M   'P 1'
#
loop_
_entity.id
_entity.type
_entity.pdbx_description
1 polymer ?
#
loop_
_entity_poly.entity_id
_entity_poly.type
_entity_poly.pdbx_seq_one_letter_code
_entity_poly.pdbx_strand_id
1 'polypeptide(L)'
;MIQYKEKEIYFIDYSNIKTSEEFLKTIKETGAFREKVKAMGKKDLLILVDITDSYLNIEILDELKKAGRIIKDISMKEAIVGITGYKRILLQIIQTFTNLHFNVFNTTEEAKNWLIKE
;
A
#
# COMPACT_ATOMS: atom_id res chain seq x y z
N MET A 1 6.06 -3.91 -10.84
CA MET A 1 4.82 -3.55 -11.57
C MET A 1 4.13 -4.80 -12.08
N ILE A 2 2.81 -4.83 -12.06
CA ILE A 2 2.01 -5.95 -12.54
C ILE A 2 1.10 -5.46 -13.65
N GLN A 3 1.04 -6.24 -14.75
CA GLN A 3 0.06 -6.03 -15.81
C GLN A 3 -1.15 -6.93 -15.54
N TYR A 4 -2.35 -6.34 -15.49
CA TYR A 4 -3.57 -7.10 -15.25
C TYR A 4 -4.68 -6.58 -16.17
N LYS A 5 -5.16 -7.43 -17.06
CA LYS A 5 -6.22 -7.09 -18.04
C LYS A 5 -5.95 -5.75 -18.74
N GLU A 6 -4.74 -5.60 -19.24
CA GLU A 6 -4.26 -4.42 -19.99
C GLU A 6 -4.06 -3.15 -19.16
N LYS A 7 -4.20 -3.21 -17.83
CA LYS A 7 -3.90 -2.08 -16.95
C LYS A 7 -2.68 -2.37 -16.10
N GLU A 8 -1.91 -1.32 -15.82
CA GLU A 8 -0.74 -1.42 -14.98
C GLU A 8 -1.11 -1.24 -13.51
N ILE A 9 -0.66 -2.15 -12.67
CA ILE A 9 -0.83 -2.07 -11.22
C ILE A 9 0.56 -2.02 -10.58
N TYR A 10 0.80 -0.99 -9.78
CA TYR A 10 2.03 -0.90 -8.99
C TYR A 10 1.88 -1.75 -7.75
N PHE A 11 2.69 -2.80 -7.66
CA PHE A 11 2.65 -3.74 -6.55
C PHE A 11 3.73 -3.40 -5.53
N ILE A 12 3.31 -3.19 -4.29
CA ILE A 12 4.21 -2.95 -3.16
C ILE A 12 4.09 -4.16 -2.23
N ASP A 13 5.16 -4.94 -2.15
CA ASP A 13 5.17 -6.18 -1.39
C ASP A 13 5.79 -5.97 0.00
N TYR A 14 4.93 -5.96 1.01
CA TYR A 14 5.33 -5.95 2.40
C TYR A 14 4.93 -7.25 3.10
N SER A 15 4.78 -8.35 2.34
CA SER A 15 4.35 -9.63 2.90
C SER A 15 5.49 -10.35 3.63
N ASN A 16 5.13 -11.15 4.63
CA ASN A 16 6.04 -12.03 5.36
C ASN A 16 7.20 -11.33 6.06
N ILE A 17 7.03 -10.07 6.45
CA ILE A 17 8.04 -9.31 7.18
C ILE A 17 7.76 -9.46 8.68
N LYS A 18 8.67 -10.10 9.42
CA LYS A 18 8.41 -10.54 10.79
C LYS A 18 8.93 -9.61 11.88
N THR A 19 9.80 -8.67 11.55
CA THR A 19 10.36 -7.75 12.52
C THR A 19 10.11 -6.30 12.13
N SER A 20 10.06 -5.44 13.15
CA SER A 20 9.90 -3.99 12.94
C SER A 20 11.06 -3.41 12.13
N GLU A 21 12.28 -3.82 12.47
CA GLU A 21 13.49 -3.34 11.80
C GLU A 21 13.48 -3.65 10.30
N GLU A 22 13.14 -4.89 9.95
CA GLU A 22 13.05 -5.31 8.56
C GLU A 22 11.96 -4.55 7.81
N PHE A 23 10.81 -4.35 8.46
CA PHE A 23 9.69 -3.64 7.84
C PHE A 23 10.06 -2.18 7.56
N LEU A 24 10.66 -1.51 8.53
CA LEU A 24 11.09 -0.10 8.38
C LEU A 24 12.11 0.05 7.27
N LYS A 25 13.04 -0.90 7.15
CA LYS A 25 14.02 -0.92 6.07
C LYS A 25 13.33 -1.05 4.71
N THR A 26 12.35 -1.95 4.60
CA THR A 26 11.62 -2.18 3.37
C THR A 26 10.80 -0.94 2.97
N ILE A 27 10.18 -0.25 3.91
CA ILE A 27 9.46 0.99 3.65
C ILE A 27 10.41 2.05 3.08
N LYS A 28 11.60 2.15 3.63
CA LYS A 28 12.62 3.10 3.17
C LYS A 28 13.03 2.81 1.73
N GLU A 29 13.24 1.54 1.41
CA GLU A 29 13.62 1.11 0.05
C GLU A 29 12.51 1.41 -0.95
N THR A 30 11.26 1.11 -0.60
CA THR A 30 10.12 1.40 -1.48
C THR A 30 9.81 2.89 -1.55
N GLY A 31 10.22 3.66 -0.53
CA GLY A 31 10.08 5.11 -0.54
C GLY A 31 10.87 5.76 -1.67
N ALA A 32 12.08 5.28 -1.92
CA ALA A 32 12.90 5.76 -3.03
C ALA A 32 12.21 5.50 -4.37
N PHE A 33 11.56 4.34 -4.52
CA PHE A 33 10.80 4.01 -5.71
C PHE A 33 9.58 4.93 -5.88
N ARG A 34 8.87 5.24 -4.79
CA ARG A 34 7.72 6.15 -4.82
C ARG A 34 8.13 7.55 -5.29
N GLU A 35 9.23 8.06 -4.76
CA GLU A 35 9.74 9.37 -5.15
C GLU A 35 10.11 9.38 -6.64
N LYS A 36 10.71 8.31 -7.12
CA LYS A 36 11.08 8.18 -8.53
C LYS A 36 9.84 8.20 -9.43
N VAL A 37 8.81 7.45 -9.08
CA VAL A 37 7.56 7.40 -9.85
C VAL A 37 6.90 8.77 -9.88
N LYS A 38 6.88 9.47 -8.74
CA LYS A 38 6.32 10.82 -8.64
C LYS A 38 7.10 11.80 -9.53
N ALA A 39 8.43 11.71 -9.51
CA ALA A 39 9.29 12.56 -10.32
C ALA A 39 9.12 12.34 -11.83
N MET A 40 8.68 11.16 -12.23
CA MET A 40 8.37 10.85 -13.63
C MET A 40 7.08 11.50 -14.13
N GLY A 41 6.35 12.19 -13.27
CA GLY A 41 5.12 12.86 -13.66
C GLY A 41 3.92 11.93 -13.87
N LYS A 42 4.00 10.70 -13.42
CA LYS A 42 2.89 9.75 -13.54
C LYS A 42 1.74 10.12 -12.63
N LYS A 43 0.52 9.87 -13.07
CA LYS A 43 -0.72 10.15 -12.33
C LYS A 43 -1.70 9.00 -12.50
N ASP A 44 -2.75 9.03 -11.68
CA ASP A 44 -3.85 8.05 -11.75
C ASP A 44 -3.38 6.62 -11.59
N LEU A 45 -2.44 6.41 -10.69
CA LEU A 45 -1.86 5.10 -10.44
C LEU A 45 -2.83 4.16 -9.72
N LEU A 46 -2.79 2.89 -10.12
CA LEU A 46 -3.47 1.80 -9.41
C LEU A 46 -2.43 1.11 -8.55
N ILE A 47 -2.66 1.07 -7.25
CA ILE A 47 -1.65 0.57 -6.29
C ILE A 47 -2.21 -0.59 -5.49
N LEU A 48 -1.44 -1.67 -5.43
CA LEU A 48 -1.76 -2.86 -4.63
C LEU A 48 -0.66 -3.05 -3.60
N VAL A 49 -1.06 -3.05 -2.32
CA VAL A 49 -0.15 -3.27 -1.20
C VAL A 49 -0.50 -4.60 -0.54
N ASP A 50 0.49 -5.47 -0.37
CA ASP A 50 0.32 -6.76 0.29
C ASP A 50 1.10 -6.77 1.60
N ILE A 51 0.38 -6.94 2.73
CA ILE A 51 1.01 -7.04 4.04
C ILE A 51 0.65 -8.38 4.73
N THR A 52 0.37 -9.39 3.92
CA THR A 52 0.04 -10.75 4.41
C THR A 52 1.15 -11.29 5.31
N ASP A 53 0.76 -11.80 6.48
CA ASP A 53 1.67 -12.42 7.45
C ASP A 53 2.81 -11.53 7.92
N SER A 54 2.62 -10.23 7.90
CA SER A 54 3.61 -9.27 8.36
C SER A 54 3.27 -8.70 9.74
N TYR A 55 4.31 -8.34 10.47
CA TYR A 55 4.20 -7.70 11.77
C TYR A 55 3.86 -6.21 11.61
N LEU A 56 2.88 -5.72 12.37
CA LEU A 56 2.54 -4.30 12.39
C LEU A 56 2.54 -3.75 13.82
N ASN A 57 3.04 -2.52 13.97
CA ASN A 57 2.94 -1.76 15.21
C ASN A 57 2.76 -0.27 14.87
N ILE A 58 2.65 0.56 15.91
CA ILE A 58 2.42 2.01 15.72
C ILE A 58 3.55 2.68 14.94
N GLU A 59 4.79 2.31 15.21
CA GLU A 59 5.94 2.88 14.52
C GLU A 59 5.93 2.57 13.03
N ILE A 60 5.63 1.32 12.67
CA ILE A 60 5.50 0.92 11.27
C ILE A 60 4.35 1.69 10.60
N LEU A 61 3.24 1.83 11.31
CA LEU A 61 2.08 2.55 10.79
C LEU A 61 2.40 4.01 10.51
N ASP A 62 3.15 4.68 11.38
CA ASP A 62 3.57 6.04 11.15
C ASP A 62 4.42 6.18 9.89
N GLU A 63 5.30 5.22 9.64
CA GLU A 63 6.13 5.22 8.44
C GLU A 63 5.32 4.92 7.18
N LEU A 64 4.37 4.00 7.26
CA LEU A 64 3.45 3.72 6.14
C LEU A 64 2.60 4.95 5.79
N LYS A 65 2.19 5.69 6.80
CA LYS A 65 1.44 6.93 6.67
C LYS A 65 2.25 7.98 5.90
N LYS A 66 3.51 8.16 6.27
CA LYS A 66 4.41 9.07 5.56
C LYS A 66 4.60 8.64 4.11
N ALA A 67 4.77 7.34 3.89
CA ALA A 67 4.92 6.77 2.55
C ALA A 67 3.67 7.02 1.69
N GLY A 68 2.49 6.86 2.28
CA GLY A 68 1.23 7.11 1.58
C GLY A 68 1.07 8.57 1.15
N ARG A 69 1.56 9.51 1.95
CA ARG A 69 1.49 10.93 1.60
C ARG A 69 2.30 11.29 0.35
N ILE A 70 3.39 10.58 0.10
CA ILE A 70 4.22 10.81 -1.07
C ILE A 70 3.45 10.60 -2.36
N ILE A 71 2.58 9.58 -2.40
CA ILE A 71 1.86 9.19 -3.60
C ILE A 71 0.38 9.59 -3.60
N LYS A 72 -0.08 10.29 -2.56
CA LYS A 72 -1.48 10.66 -2.41
C LYS A 72 -2.04 11.39 -3.63
N ASP A 73 -1.28 12.30 -4.18
CA ASP A 73 -1.74 13.15 -5.29
C ASP A 73 -1.71 12.45 -6.65
N ILE A 74 -1.01 11.33 -6.74
CA ILE A 74 -0.85 10.59 -8.00
C ILE A 74 -1.56 9.24 -8.01
N SER A 75 -2.11 8.78 -6.90
CA SER A 75 -2.84 7.51 -6.85
C SER A 75 -4.32 7.74 -7.13
N MET A 76 -4.89 6.89 -7.99
CA MET A 76 -6.33 6.88 -8.26
C MET A 76 -7.05 5.94 -7.30
N LYS A 77 -6.52 4.73 -7.16
CA LYS A 77 -7.05 3.70 -6.26
C LYS A 77 -5.93 2.99 -5.56
N GLU A 78 -6.16 2.65 -4.31
CA GLU A 78 -5.19 1.90 -3.51
C GLU A 78 -5.90 0.76 -2.82
N ALA A 79 -5.43 -0.46 -3.05
CA ALA A 79 -5.97 -1.67 -2.46
C ALA A 79 -4.94 -2.31 -1.53
N ILE A 80 -5.40 -2.82 -0.39
CA ILE A 80 -4.53 -3.49 0.59
C ILE A 80 -5.06 -4.89 0.84
N VAL A 81 -4.18 -5.89 0.78
CA VAL A 81 -4.51 -7.28 1.10
C VAL A 81 -3.68 -7.75 2.29
N GLY A 82 -4.19 -8.75 3.00
CA GLY A 82 -3.48 -9.35 4.12
C GLY A 82 -3.76 -8.72 5.47
N ILE A 83 -4.82 -7.92 5.57
CA ILE A 83 -5.22 -7.28 6.83
C ILE A 83 -6.18 -8.20 7.56
N THR A 84 -5.74 -8.76 8.69
CA THR A 84 -6.57 -9.62 9.53
C THR A 84 -6.41 -9.24 11.00
N GLY A 85 -7.44 -9.56 11.81
CA GLY A 85 -7.39 -9.36 13.25
C GLY A 85 -7.12 -7.91 13.65
N TYR A 86 -6.18 -7.71 14.57
CA TYR A 86 -5.83 -6.39 15.12
C TYR A 86 -5.37 -5.40 14.05
N LYS A 87 -4.86 -5.88 12.93
CA LYS A 87 -4.36 -5.02 11.85
C LYS A 87 -5.48 -4.17 11.25
N ARG A 88 -6.71 -4.68 11.22
CA ARG A 88 -7.84 -3.90 10.71
C ARG A 88 -8.09 -2.65 11.53
N ILE A 89 -8.00 -2.78 12.86
CA ILE A 89 -8.18 -1.67 13.77
C ILE A 89 -7.09 -0.62 13.57
N LEU A 90 -5.84 -1.07 13.46
CA LEU A 90 -4.70 -0.18 13.24
C LEU A 90 -4.83 0.61 11.95
N LEU A 91 -5.26 -0.04 10.87
CA LEU A 91 -5.42 0.64 9.58
C LEU A 91 -6.58 1.62 9.56
N GLN A 92 -7.65 1.33 10.30
CA GLN A 92 -8.76 2.28 10.45
C GLN A 92 -8.27 3.58 11.12
N ILE A 93 -7.38 3.46 12.10
CA ILE A 93 -6.78 4.62 12.76
C ILE A 93 -6.02 5.47 11.75
N ILE A 94 -5.18 4.86 10.91
CA ILE A 94 -4.44 5.56 9.87
C ILE A 94 -5.39 6.30 8.92
N GLN A 95 -6.39 5.61 8.43
CA GLN A 95 -7.34 6.16 7.48
C GLN A 95 -8.06 7.39 8.04
N THR A 96 -8.42 7.33 9.33
CA THR A 96 -9.10 8.43 10.02
C THR A 96 -8.23 9.66 10.13
N PHE A 97 -6.94 9.51 10.44
CA PHE A 97 -6.04 10.64 10.69
C PHE A 97 -5.36 11.20 9.45
N THR A 98 -5.34 10.49 8.35
CA THR A 98 -4.53 10.88 7.19
C THR A 98 -5.31 11.21 5.94
N ASN A 99 -6.61 10.99 5.94
CA ASN A 99 -7.47 11.13 4.75
C ASN A 99 -6.96 10.30 3.56
N LEU A 100 -6.25 9.22 3.84
CA LEU A 100 -5.84 8.28 2.80
C LEU A 100 -7.03 7.41 2.44
N HIS A 101 -7.29 7.27 1.15
CA HIS A 101 -8.39 6.46 0.66
C HIS A 101 -7.86 5.14 0.12
N PHE A 102 -8.15 4.06 0.84
CA PHE A 102 -7.81 2.72 0.40
C PHE A 102 -8.93 1.76 0.77
N ASN A 103 -9.01 0.65 0.03
CA ASN A 103 -9.94 -0.42 0.34
C ASN A 103 -9.16 -1.69 0.69
N VAL A 104 -9.71 -2.47 1.61
CA VAL A 104 -9.08 -3.70 2.08
C VAL A 104 -9.80 -4.90 1.48
N PHE A 105 -9.03 -5.87 0.99
CA PHE A 105 -9.56 -7.07 0.36
C PHE A 105 -8.97 -8.33 0.99
N ASN A 106 -9.70 -9.44 0.89
CA ASN A 106 -9.26 -10.72 1.44
C ASN A 106 -8.25 -11.43 0.54
N THR A 107 -8.33 -11.20 -0.76
CA THR A 107 -7.45 -11.86 -1.73
C THR A 107 -6.89 -10.86 -2.72
N THR A 108 -5.74 -11.20 -3.28
CA THR A 108 -5.10 -10.41 -4.33
C THR A 108 -5.98 -10.31 -5.57
N GLU A 109 -6.69 -11.38 -5.90
CA GLU A 109 -7.59 -11.41 -7.06
C GLU A 109 -8.72 -10.40 -6.92
N GLU A 110 -9.37 -10.36 -5.76
CA GLU A 110 -10.43 -9.38 -5.50
C GLU A 110 -9.92 -7.96 -5.60
N ALA A 111 -8.72 -7.71 -5.04
CA ALA A 111 -8.09 -6.41 -5.06
C ALA A 111 -7.81 -5.95 -6.50
N LYS A 112 -7.22 -6.81 -7.31
CA LYS A 112 -6.91 -6.51 -8.70
C LYS A 112 -8.17 -6.20 -9.51
N ASN A 113 -9.22 -7.00 -9.33
CA ASN A 113 -10.49 -6.78 -10.03
C ASN A 113 -11.09 -5.41 -9.68
N TRP A 114 -11.03 -5.03 -8.42
CA TRP A 114 -11.51 -3.71 -8.00
C TRP A 114 -10.66 -2.58 -8.57
N LEU A 115 -9.35 -2.74 -8.59
CA LEU A 115 -8.44 -1.70 -9.08
C LEU A 115 -8.71 -1.35 -10.54
N ILE A 116 -8.96 -2.34 -11.38
CA ILE A 116 -9.17 -2.12 -12.81
C ILE A 116 -10.59 -1.74 -13.18
N LYS A 117 -11.53 -1.81 -12.24
CA LYS A 117 -12.93 -1.49 -12.48
C LYS A 117 -13.12 0.01 -12.66
N GLU A 118 -13.81 0.38 -13.70
CA GLU A 118 -14.10 1.79 -14.01
C GLU A 118 -15.30 2.34 -13.27
#